data_885fa5f2679df75505b83f3b34d44eea
#
_entry.id   885fa5f2679df75505b83f3b34d44eea
#
_cell.length_a   1.000
_cell.length_b   1.000
_cell.length_c   1.000
_cell.angle_alpha   90.00
_cell.angle_beta   90.00
_cell.angle_gamma   90.00
#
_symmetry.space_group_name_H-M   'P 1'
#
loop_
_entity.id
_entity.type
_entity.pdbx_description
1 polymer ?
#
loop_
_entity_poly.entity_id
_entity_poly.type
_entity_poly.pdbx_seq_one_letter_code
_entity_poly.pdbx_strand_id
1 'polypeptide(L)'
;MKKLNSITGKVVSLVSVSLVIVVCIVMLIVIPKAKNNLSELTADYMTDLAKITGKEIDTIKAERGSAVALNASTLGRVVRDIAVRDIPSSYTYVVSGDGTMLFHPTPEKIGQPVENAAVKHLVSQIEQGEIPEPALIKYDFNGVKKY
;
A
#
# COMPACT_ATOMS: atom_id res chain seq x y z
N MET A 1 43.75 -8.20 34.42
CA MET A 1 43.28 -7.30 33.33
C MET A 1 44.38 -6.28 33.07
N LYS A 2 45.18 -6.41 31.98
CA LYS A 2 46.21 -5.44 31.61
C LYS A 2 45.56 -4.14 31.13
N LYS A 3 45.85 -3.03 31.81
CA LYS A 3 45.40 -1.68 31.41
C LYS A 3 45.81 -1.40 29.97
N LEU A 4 44.86 -1.00 29.12
CA LEU A 4 45.06 -0.45 27.77
C LEU A 4 45.79 0.92 27.84
N ASN A 5 47.00 0.97 28.37
CA ASN A 5 47.78 2.20 28.53
C ASN A 5 48.69 2.48 27.33
N SER A 6 48.67 1.64 26.31
CA SER A 6 49.40 1.87 25.06
C SER A 6 48.62 2.89 24.20
N ILE A 7 49.33 3.78 23.52
CA ILE A 7 48.79 4.74 22.56
C ILE A 7 47.93 3.99 21.52
N THR A 8 48.39 2.84 21.05
CA THR A 8 47.67 1.95 20.13
C THR A 8 46.34 1.51 20.71
N GLY A 9 46.29 1.12 22.00
CA GLY A 9 45.06 0.72 22.66
C GLY A 9 44.02 1.85 22.77
N LYS A 10 44.48 3.08 23.01
CA LYS A 10 43.58 4.26 23.05
C LYS A 10 43.04 4.60 21.68
N VAL A 11 43.86 4.52 20.63
CA VAL A 11 43.44 4.77 19.25
C VAL A 11 42.42 3.70 18.80
N VAL A 12 42.70 2.42 19.04
CA VAL A 12 41.74 1.32 18.70
C VAL A 12 40.44 1.51 19.45
N SER A 13 40.46 1.85 20.75
CA SER A 13 39.24 2.10 21.51
C SER A 13 38.44 3.29 20.96
N LEU A 14 39.10 4.39 20.60
CA LEU A 14 38.45 5.56 20.02
C LEU A 14 37.75 5.22 18.69
N VAL A 15 38.44 4.52 17.79
CA VAL A 15 37.89 4.10 16.50
C VAL A 15 36.73 3.14 16.70
N SER A 16 36.83 2.18 17.61
CA SER A 16 35.75 1.25 17.90
C SER A 16 34.50 1.95 18.45
N VAL A 17 34.65 2.90 19.36
CA VAL A 17 33.54 3.69 19.91
C VAL A 17 32.90 4.53 18.81
N SER A 18 33.69 5.19 17.97
CA SER A 18 33.17 5.96 16.83
C SER A 18 32.37 5.10 15.86
N LEU A 19 32.83 3.88 15.55
CA LEU A 19 32.11 2.94 14.69
C LEU A 19 30.75 2.53 15.29
N VAL A 20 30.73 2.24 16.59
CA VAL A 20 29.48 1.90 17.29
C VAL A 20 28.49 3.05 17.23
N ILE A 21 28.94 4.29 17.45
CA ILE A 21 28.07 5.47 17.36
C ILE A 21 27.48 5.61 15.95
N VAL A 22 28.28 5.46 14.90
CA VAL A 22 27.80 5.53 13.51
C VAL A 22 26.74 4.45 13.23
N VAL A 23 26.99 3.20 13.65
CA VAL A 23 26.03 2.11 13.49
C VAL A 23 24.73 2.41 14.23
N CYS A 24 24.80 2.93 15.46
CA CYS A 24 23.61 3.34 16.22
C CYS A 24 22.82 4.44 15.50
N ILE A 25 23.48 5.46 14.95
CA ILE A 25 22.82 6.52 14.19
C ILE A 25 22.10 5.94 12.97
N VAL A 26 22.75 5.05 12.21
CA VAL A 26 22.14 4.42 11.03
C VAL A 26 20.92 3.60 11.44
N MET A 27 21.03 2.76 12.47
CA MET A 27 19.93 1.90 12.92
C MET A 27 18.74 2.69 13.49
N LEU A 28 19.00 3.71 14.30
CA LEU A 28 17.96 4.42 15.04
C LEU A 28 17.34 5.58 14.27
N ILE A 29 18.06 6.16 13.32
CA ILE A 29 17.61 7.36 12.60
C ILE A 29 17.41 7.09 11.11
N VAL A 30 18.44 6.58 10.44
CA VAL A 30 18.41 6.45 8.97
C VAL A 30 17.40 5.39 8.51
N ILE A 31 17.44 4.20 9.12
CA ILE A 31 16.56 3.11 8.72
C ILE A 31 15.09 3.45 8.94
N PRO A 32 14.63 3.93 10.11
CA PRO A 32 13.24 4.31 10.32
C PRO A 32 12.78 5.43 9.38
N LYS A 33 13.62 6.45 9.17
CA LYS A 33 13.29 7.55 8.25
C LYS A 33 13.17 7.06 6.81
N ALA A 34 14.07 6.19 6.35
CA ALA A 34 14.00 5.60 5.01
C ALA A 34 12.73 4.74 4.83
N LYS A 35 12.35 3.96 5.84
CA LYS A 35 11.09 3.18 5.82
C LYS A 35 9.85 4.07 5.72
N ASN A 36 9.80 5.16 6.49
CA ASN A 36 8.67 6.09 6.46
C ASN A 36 8.56 6.77 5.09
N ASN A 37 9.66 7.28 4.55
CA ASN A 37 9.68 7.91 3.23
C ASN A 37 9.25 6.93 2.13
N LEU A 38 9.70 5.67 2.19
CA LEU A 38 9.31 4.65 1.23
C LEU A 38 7.82 4.31 1.34
N SER A 39 7.27 4.23 2.56
CA SER A 39 5.85 3.99 2.78
C SER A 39 4.99 5.13 2.25
N GLU A 40 5.40 6.39 2.45
CA GLU A 40 4.73 7.58 1.94
C GLU A 40 4.74 7.60 0.41
N LEU A 41 5.91 7.41 -0.20
CA LEU A 41 6.05 7.34 -1.66
C LEU A 41 5.18 6.23 -2.28
N THR A 42 5.09 5.07 -1.61
CA THR A 42 4.23 3.98 -2.06
C THR A 42 2.75 4.35 -1.97
N ALA A 43 2.35 5.03 -0.88
CA ALA A 43 0.98 5.50 -0.71
C ALA A 43 0.58 6.52 -1.79
N ASP A 44 1.44 7.49 -2.07
CA ASP A 44 1.23 8.49 -3.12
C ASP A 44 1.11 7.83 -4.51
N TYR A 45 2.03 6.91 -4.82
CA TYR A 45 1.98 6.16 -6.07
C TYR A 45 0.67 5.38 -6.23
N MET A 46 0.22 4.68 -5.18
CA MET A 46 -1.04 3.93 -5.22
C MET A 46 -2.26 4.84 -5.36
N THR A 47 -2.23 6.00 -4.73
CA THR A 47 -3.27 7.03 -4.82
C THR A 47 -3.37 7.58 -6.25
N ASP A 48 -2.25 7.92 -6.85
CA ASP A 48 -2.23 8.42 -8.24
C ASP A 48 -2.68 7.35 -9.23
N LEU A 49 -2.27 6.11 -9.02
CA LEU A 49 -2.70 4.99 -9.83
C LEU A 49 -4.21 4.75 -9.74
N ALA A 50 -4.79 4.83 -8.54
CA ALA A 50 -6.23 4.74 -8.35
C ALA A 50 -6.99 5.86 -9.06
N LYS A 51 -6.49 7.10 -9.01
CA LYS A 51 -7.07 8.25 -9.72
C LYS A 51 -7.03 8.09 -11.24
N ILE A 52 -5.90 7.64 -11.79
CA ILE A 52 -5.74 7.41 -13.24
C ILE A 52 -6.70 6.32 -13.69
N THR A 53 -6.76 5.22 -12.95
CA THR A 53 -7.66 4.09 -13.22
C THR A 53 -9.13 4.49 -13.14
N GLY A 54 -9.50 5.29 -12.15
CA GLY A 54 -10.85 5.84 -12.01
C GLY A 54 -11.25 6.67 -13.23
N LYS A 55 -10.36 7.56 -13.70
CA LYS A 55 -10.60 8.37 -14.91
C LYS A 55 -10.75 7.51 -16.16
N GLU A 56 -9.99 6.44 -16.30
CA GLU A 56 -10.12 5.51 -17.43
C GLU A 56 -11.49 4.81 -17.42
N ILE A 57 -11.92 4.35 -16.25
CA ILE A 57 -13.25 3.75 -16.08
C ILE A 57 -14.35 4.77 -16.40
N ASP A 58 -14.25 6.00 -15.92
CA ASP A 58 -15.20 7.07 -16.20
C ASP A 58 -15.25 7.41 -17.70
N THR A 59 -14.12 7.41 -18.40
CA THR A 59 -14.06 7.59 -19.85
C THR A 59 -14.80 6.48 -20.58
N ILE A 60 -14.54 5.22 -20.21
CA ILE A 60 -15.24 4.07 -20.81
C ILE A 60 -16.75 4.16 -20.52
N LYS A 61 -17.13 4.60 -19.32
CA LYS A 61 -18.52 4.80 -18.91
C LYS A 61 -19.21 5.87 -19.76
N ALA A 62 -18.52 6.97 -20.02
CA ALA A 62 -19.05 8.05 -20.86
C ALA A 62 -19.20 7.63 -22.33
N GLU A 63 -18.26 6.85 -22.86
CA GLU A 63 -18.24 6.43 -24.26
C GLU A 63 -19.18 5.24 -24.54
N ARG A 64 -19.26 4.27 -23.64
CA ARG A 64 -19.89 2.97 -23.88
C ARG A 64 -21.00 2.61 -22.89
N GLY A 65 -21.27 3.48 -21.92
CA GLY A 65 -22.27 3.28 -20.88
C GLY A 65 -21.78 2.46 -19.68
N SER A 66 -22.50 2.61 -18.57
CA SER A 66 -22.14 2.00 -17.27
C SER A 66 -22.10 0.48 -17.30
N ALA A 67 -23.01 -0.17 -18.02
CA ALA A 67 -23.06 -1.63 -18.11
C ALA A 67 -21.79 -2.24 -18.74
N VAL A 68 -21.17 -1.52 -19.70
CA VAL A 68 -19.92 -1.94 -20.34
C VAL A 68 -18.72 -1.59 -19.45
N ALA A 69 -18.68 -0.39 -18.88
CA ALA A 69 -17.58 0.08 -18.05
C ALA A 69 -17.42 -0.75 -16.78
N LEU A 70 -18.53 -1.11 -16.13
CA LEU A 70 -18.54 -1.84 -14.85
C LEU A 70 -18.62 -3.37 -15.03
N ASN A 71 -18.48 -3.87 -16.25
CA ASN A 71 -18.39 -5.30 -16.49
C ASN A 71 -17.02 -5.85 -16.04
N ALA A 72 -17.03 -7.02 -15.40
CA ALA A 72 -15.82 -7.64 -14.85
C ALA A 72 -14.70 -7.84 -15.89
N SER A 73 -15.03 -8.12 -17.16
CA SER A 73 -14.04 -8.27 -18.23
C SER A 73 -13.39 -6.93 -18.61
N THR A 74 -14.15 -5.85 -18.63
CA THR A 74 -13.64 -4.50 -18.90
C THR A 74 -12.79 -4.01 -17.73
N LEU A 75 -13.29 -4.13 -16.51
CA LEU A 75 -12.53 -3.80 -15.30
C LEU A 75 -11.25 -4.62 -15.24
N GLY A 76 -11.31 -5.93 -15.51
CA GLY A 76 -10.12 -6.77 -15.53
C GLY A 76 -9.05 -6.34 -16.52
N ARG A 77 -9.41 -5.76 -17.68
CA ARG A 77 -8.41 -5.18 -18.61
C ARG A 77 -7.77 -3.92 -18.08
N VAL A 78 -8.55 -3.09 -17.39
CA VAL A 78 -8.06 -1.81 -16.85
C VAL A 78 -7.17 -2.03 -15.62
N VAL A 79 -7.54 -2.97 -14.73
CA VAL A 79 -6.90 -3.08 -13.41
C VAL A 79 -6.00 -4.31 -13.22
N ARG A 80 -5.99 -5.28 -14.15
CA ARG A 80 -5.29 -6.57 -13.96
C ARG A 80 -3.80 -6.42 -13.70
N ASP A 81 -3.16 -5.50 -14.41
CA ASP A 81 -1.70 -5.31 -14.35
C ASP A 81 -1.29 -4.27 -13.29
N ILE A 82 -2.29 -3.77 -12.53
CA ILE A 82 -2.05 -2.85 -11.44
C ILE A 82 -1.70 -3.65 -10.18
N ALA A 83 -0.42 -3.76 -9.92
CA ALA A 83 0.12 -4.37 -8.71
C ALA A 83 1.30 -3.54 -8.21
N VAL A 84 1.59 -3.62 -6.93
CA VAL A 84 2.79 -2.99 -6.38
C VAL A 84 4.00 -3.83 -6.81
N ARG A 85 4.92 -3.22 -7.55
CA ARG A 85 6.14 -3.88 -8.00
C ARG A 85 6.88 -4.46 -6.80
N ASP A 86 7.41 -5.67 -6.96
CA ASP A 86 8.16 -6.41 -5.93
C ASP A 86 7.34 -6.88 -4.71
N ILE A 87 6.00 -6.73 -4.75
CA ILE A 87 5.08 -7.34 -3.78
C ILE A 87 4.20 -8.36 -4.51
N PRO A 88 4.62 -9.63 -4.61
CA PRO A 88 3.92 -10.66 -5.41
C PRO A 88 2.48 -10.91 -4.97
N SER A 89 2.15 -10.58 -3.70
CA SER A 89 0.80 -10.74 -3.15
C SER A 89 -0.09 -9.51 -3.30
N SER A 90 0.40 -8.45 -3.96
CA SER A 90 -0.40 -7.26 -4.24
C SER A 90 -1.32 -7.51 -5.43
N TYR A 91 -2.54 -6.98 -5.34
CA TYR A 91 -3.52 -7.03 -6.42
C TYR A 91 -4.53 -5.90 -6.25
N THR A 92 -5.18 -5.56 -7.35
CA THR A 92 -6.27 -4.58 -7.39
C THR A 92 -7.60 -5.29 -7.52
N TYR A 93 -8.61 -4.78 -6.83
CA TYR A 93 -10.00 -5.19 -6.98
C TYR A 93 -10.90 -3.96 -7.02
N VAL A 94 -12.11 -4.11 -7.53
CA VAL A 94 -13.07 -3.02 -7.68
C VAL A 94 -14.36 -3.40 -6.97
N VAL A 95 -14.85 -2.47 -6.16
CA VAL A 95 -16.09 -2.61 -5.39
C VAL A 95 -17.03 -1.49 -5.80
N SER A 96 -18.32 -1.80 -5.96
CA SER A 96 -19.37 -0.80 -6.17
C SER A 96 -19.68 -0.04 -4.89
N GLY A 97 -20.38 1.09 -5.02
CA GLY A 97 -20.77 1.91 -3.87
C GLY A 97 -21.67 1.20 -2.85
N ASP A 98 -22.35 0.12 -3.25
CA ASP A 98 -23.17 -0.74 -2.37
C ASP A 98 -22.39 -1.89 -1.73
N GLY A 99 -21.05 -1.95 -1.93
CA GLY A 99 -20.21 -2.98 -1.37
C GLY A 99 -20.11 -4.28 -2.15
N THR A 100 -20.68 -4.36 -3.35
CA THR A 100 -20.58 -5.55 -4.21
C THR A 100 -19.25 -5.58 -4.95
N MET A 101 -18.58 -6.73 -4.99
CA MET A 101 -17.31 -6.93 -5.70
C MET A 101 -17.55 -6.97 -7.20
N LEU A 102 -17.15 -5.94 -7.93
CA LEU A 102 -17.29 -5.86 -9.39
C LEU A 102 -16.15 -6.57 -10.12
N PHE A 103 -14.95 -6.53 -9.57
CA PHE A 103 -13.78 -7.23 -10.08
C PHE A 103 -12.88 -7.69 -8.94
N HIS A 104 -12.40 -8.93 -9.05
CA HIS A 104 -11.37 -9.50 -8.17
C HIS A 104 -10.54 -10.51 -8.97
N PRO A 105 -9.19 -10.65 -8.70
CA PRO A 105 -8.35 -11.67 -9.33
C PRO A 105 -8.85 -13.11 -9.09
N THR A 106 -9.55 -13.34 -8.00
CA THR A 106 -10.22 -14.60 -7.68
C THR A 106 -11.66 -14.53 -8.16
N PRO A 107 -12.04 -15.23 -9.24
CA PRO A 107 -13.36 -15.06 -9.89
C PRO A 107 -14.56 -15.32 -8.98
N GLU A 108 -14.42 -16.25 -8.03
CA GLU A 108 -15.49 -16.67 -7.09
C GLU A 108 -15.92 -15.54 -6.15
N LYS A 109 -15.09 -14.48 -6.03
CA LYS A 109 -15.41 -13.29 -5.23
C LYS A 109 -16.21 -12.24 -5.99
N ILE A 110 -16.27 -12.33 -7.31
CA ILE A 110 -17.02 -11.37 -8.13
C ILE A 110 -18.52 -11.57 -7.86
N GLY A 111 -19.23 -10.46 -7.61
CA GLY A 111 -20.66 -10.47 -7.24
C GLY A 111 -20.92 -10.76 -5.76
N GLN A 112 -19.89 -11.03 -4.96
CA GLN A 112 -20.03 -11.21 -3.51
C GLN A 112 -19.87 -9.88 -2.77
N PRO A 113 -20.46 -9.73 -1.57
CA PRO A 113 -20.24 -8.57 -0.75
C PRO A 113 -18.78 -8.52 -0.24
N VAL A 114 -18.22 -7.31 -0.16
CA VAL A 114 -16.87 -7.13 0.35
C VAL A 114 -16.80 -7.50 1.83
N GLU A 115 -15.76 -8.27 2.20
CA GLU A 115 -15.56 -8.74 3.57
C GLU A 115 -14.64 -7.81 4.38
N ASN A 116 -13.75 -7.07 3.73
CA ASN A 116 -12.76 -6.21 4.35
C ASN A 116 -13.42 -5.06 5.11
N ALA A 117 -13.13 -4.97 6.43
CA ALA A 117 -13.71 -3.96 7.31
C ALA A 117 -13.36 -2.51 6.89
N ALA A 118 -12.16 -2.28 6.36
CA ALA A 118 -11.75 -0.97 5.87
C ALA A 118 -12.61 -0.53 4.67
N VAL A 119 -12.86 -1.45 3.74
CA VAL A 119 -13.72 -1.16 2.56
C VAL A 119 -15.18 -1.03 2.97
N LYS A 120 -15.68 -1.82 3.93
CA LYS A 120 -17.03 -1.64 4.48
C LYS A 120 -17.24 -0.26 5.08
N HIS A 121 -16.23 0.28 5.75
CA HIS A 121 -16.28 1.64 6.28
C HIS A 121 -16.39 2.68 5.15
N LEU A 122 -15.61 2.54 4.07
CA LEU A 122 -15.72 3.40 2.89
C LEU A 122 -17.10 3.30 2.22
N VAL A 123 -17.66 2.10 2.11
CA VAL A 123 -19.02 1.88 1.59
C VAL A 123 -20.05 2.63 2.45
N SER A 124 -19.94 2.55 3.77
CA SER A 124 -20.87 3.26 4.66
C SER A 124 -20.77 4.79 4.55
N GLN A 125 -19.61 5.35 4.27
CA GLN A 125 -19.44 6.76 3.98
C GLN A 125 -20.14 7.17 2.67
N ILE A 126 -19.97 6.35 1.62
CA ILE A 126 -20.62 6.57 0.32
C ILE A 126 -22.17 6.52 0.46
N GLU A 127 -22.71 5.58 1.25
CA GLU A 127 -24.14 5.47 1.54
C GLU A 127 -24.68 6.70 2.27
N GLN A 128 -23.84 7.37 3.06
CA GLN A 128 -24.17 8.63 3.74
C GLN A 128 -24.02 9.87 2.85
N GLY A 129 -23.63 9.68 1.58
CA GLY A 129 -23.42 10.74 0.61
C GLY A 129 -22.05 11.42 0.71
N GLU A 130 -21.12 10.84 1.46
CA GLU A 130 -19.74 11.29 1.53
C GLU A 130 -18.93 10.77 0.33
N ILE A 131 -17.91 11.52 -0.07
CA ILE A 131 -16.92 11.07 -1.04
C ILE A 131 -15.62 10.80 -0.28
N PRO A 132 -15.29 9.50 -0.01
CA PRO A 132 -14.10 9.17 0.73
C PRO A 132 -12.82 9.64 -0.01
N GLU A 133 -11.93 10.27 0.71
CA GLU A 133 -10.60 10.58 0.18
C GLU A 133 -9.76 9.30 0.07
N PRO A 134 -8.90 9.20 -0.96
CA PRO A 134 -7.96 8.10 -1.08
C PRO A 134 -7.06 8.02 0.15
N ALA A 135 -6.98 6.84 0.76
CA ALA A 135 -6.21 6.64 1.99
C ALA A 135 -5.47 5.30 2.00
N LEU A 136 -4.26 5.31 2.57
CA LEU A 136 -3.52 4.08 2.88
C LEU A 136 -3.99 3.54 4.23
N ILE A 137 -4.75 2.45 4.21
CA ILE A 137 -5.28 1.83 5.43
C ILE A 137 -4.49 0.56 5.75
N LYS A 138 -3.92 0.51 6.94
CA LYS A 138 -3.24 -0.68 7.47
C LYS A 138 -4.26 -1.54 8.21
N TYR A 139 -4.38 -2.79 7.84
CA TYR A 139 -5.29 -3.74 8.50
C TYR A 139 -4.67 -5.13 8.61
N ASP A 140 -5.19 -5.93 9.52
CA ASP A 140 -4.83 -7.35 9.65
C ASP A 140 -5.88 -8.20 8.93
N PHE A 141 -5.43 -9.10 8.09
CA PHE A 141 -6.30 -10.06 7.42
C PHE A 141 -5.73 -11.46 7.60
N ASN A 142 -6.41 -12.27 8.41
CA ASN A 142 -5.99 -13.63 8.76
C ASN A 142 -4.55 -13.71 9.30
N GLY A 143 -4.17 -12.77 10.18
CA GLY A 143 -2.84 -12.71 10.79
C GLY A 143 -1.75 -12.15 9.88
N VAL A 144 -2.12 -11.67 8.67
CA VAL A 144 -1.20 -11.01 7.73
C VAL A 144 -1.50 -9.53 7.68
N LYS A 145 -0.48 -8.71 7.96
CA LYS A 145 -0.61 -7.25 7.82
C LYS A 145 -0.73 -6.89 6.34
N LYS A 146 -1.81 -6.18 6.01
CA LYS A 146 -2.12 -5.66 4.67
C LYS A 146 -2.15 -4.13 4.68
N TYR A 147 -2.00 -3.55 3.51
CA TYR A 147 -2.05 -2.12 3.26
C TYR A 147 -3.08 -1.82 2.19
#